data_49607bf06ea1ef01b7862cd9b677d523
#
_entry.id   49607bf06ea1ef01b7862cd9b677d523
#
_cell.length_a   1.000
_cell.length_b   1.000
_cell.length_c   1.000
_cell.angle_alpha   90.00
_cell.angle_beta   90.00
_cell.angle_gamma   90.00
#
_symmetry.space_group_name_H-M   'P 1'
#
loop_
_entity.id
_entity.type
_entity.pdbx_description
1 polymer ?
#
loop_
_entity_poly.entity_id
_entity_poly.type
_entity_poly.pdbx_seq_one_letter_code
_entity_poly.pdbx_strand_id
1 'polypeptide(L)'
;MSAVAPATATASWGADPYAEALRSGRGPLFLRRSDGWLLPLEVERWCAGPDAADRSALRRCEGAVLDIGCGPGRLVAALAARGRRALGIDVSPAAVARTAATGGTALHRSVFDPLPDEGRWGTALLLDGNIGIGGDPCALLARSAELVGRSGLLLVETTPADLDERVQVRVERGCPGGSRTPGEPFPWARVGTPALLRHAAATGWTAVEQWSVAGPPDQSPGGAERCFVALRRRRTAPVPARRAAAVRHSSHTAESANSAAVSSSQRGRNTPAGRPVAAS
;
A
#
# COMPACT_ATOMS: atom_id res chain seq x y z
N MET A 1 13.68 5.33 20.98
CA MET A 1 14.34 5.05 19.67
C MET A 1 13.49 5.75 18.63
N SER A 2 13.93 6.92 18.16
CA SER A 2 13.19 7.73 17.18
C SER A 2 13.26 7.07 15.82
N ALA A 3 12.08 6.75 15.26
CA ALA A 3 11.96 6.34 13.89
C ALA A 3 12.28 7.55 12.98
N VAL A 4 13.37 7.45 12.25
CA VAL A 4 13.71 8.41 11.19
C VAL A 4 12.73 8.17 10.03
N ALA A 5 11.88 9.14 9.78
CA ALA A 5 10.96 9.13 8.64
C ALA A 5 11.76 9.10 7.32
N PRO A 6 11.33 8.31 6.32
CA PRO A 6 11.96 8.30 4.99
C PRO A 6 11.50 9.52 4.18
N ALA A 7 12.10 10.69 4.42
CA ALA A 7 11.68 11.95 3.81
C ALA A 7 12.26 12.22 2.41
N THR A 8 13.04 11.31 1.81
CA THR A 8 13.82 11.61 0.59
C THR A 8 13.43 10.85 -0.68
N ALA A 9 12.54 9.86 -0.60
CA ALA A 9 12.18 9.06 -1.78
C ALA A 9 11.30 9.81 -2.81
N THR A 10 10.55 10.83 -2.38
CA THR A 10 9.60 11.57 -3.23
C THR A 10 10.27 12.46 -4.28
N ALA A 11 11.43 13.02 -3.96
CA ALA A 11 12.12 13.97 -4.85
C ALA A 11 12.78 13.29 -6.06
N SER A 12 13.18 12.03 -5.93
CA SER A 12 13.98 11.32 -6.95
C SER A 12 13.17 10.84 -8.14
N TRP A 13 11.90 10.45 -7.94
CA TRP A 13 10.99 10.04 -9.02
C TRP A 13 10.26 11.20 -9.69
N GLY A 14 10.28 12.39 -9.08
CA GLY A 14 9.86 13.64 -9.71
C GLY A 14 10.91 14.23 -10.64
N ALA A 15 12.13 13.65 -10.67
CA ALA A 15 13.25 14.13 -11.47
C ALA A 15 13.00 13.96 -12.98
N ASP A 16 13.53 14.90 -13.74
CA ASP A 16 13.38 15.04 -15.19
C ASP A 16 13.48 13.77 -16.05
N PRO A 17 14.43 12.81 -15.81
CA PRO A 17 14.57 11.64 -16.69
C PRO A 17 13.35 10.73 -16.70
N TYR A 18 12.73 10.47 -15.54
CA TYR A 18 11.54 9.62 -15.45
C TYR A 18 10.32 10.31 -16.06
N ALA A 19 10.08 11.56 -15.69
CA ALA A 19 8.98 12.35 -16.23
C ALA A 19 9.07 12.51 -17.76
N GLU A 20 10.27 12.70 -18.30
CA GLU A 20 10.49 12.80 -19.73
C GLU A 20 10.26 11.46 -20.45
N ALA A 21 10.74 10.33 -19.87
CA ALA A 21 10.49 9.01 -20.41
C ALA A 21 8.99 8.69 -20.42
N LEU A 22 8.26 9.03 -19.37
CA LEU A 22 6.80 8.85 -19.33
C LEU A 22 6.08 9.73 -20.36
N ARG A 23 6.51 10.99 -20.57
CA ARG A 23 5.90 11.87 -21.58
C ARG A 23 6.13 11.37 -23.00
N SER A 24 7.34 10.89 -23.30
CA SER A 24 7.67 10.33 -24.62
C SER A 24 7.12 8.91 -24.83
N GLY A 25 6.84 8.19 -23.72
CA GLY A 25 6.49 6.75 -23.74
C GLY A 25 7.65 5.86 -24.13
N ARG A 26 8.90 6.33 -24.05
CA ARG A 26 10.10 5.63 -24.55
C ARG A 26 11.28 5.78 -23.61
N GLY A 27 12.05 4.67 -23.49
CA GLY A 27 13.38 4.61 -22.86
C GLY A 27 14.51 5.05 -23.80
N PRO A 28 15.76 4.61 -23.54
CA PRO A 28 16.13 3.78 -22.40
C PRO A 28 16.17 4.55 -21.08
N LEU A 29 15.73 3.90 -20.02
CA LEU A 29 15.77 4.40 -18.64
C LEU A 29 16.26 3.28 -17.72
N PHE A 30 17.04 3.62 -16.70
CA PHE A 30 17.66 2.63 -15.81
C PHE A 30 17.57 3.09 -14.35
N LEU A 31 17.51 2.12 -13.43
CA LEU A 31 17.99 2.31 -12.06
C LEU A 31 19.47 1.95 -12.03
N ARG A 32 20.32 2.92 -11.62
CA ARG A 32 21.76 2.73 -11.49
C ARG A 32 22.18 2.68 -10.03
N ARG A 33 22.97 1.68 -9.67
CA ARG A 33 23.65 1.57 -8.38
C ARG A 33 24.98 2.31 -8.40
N SER A 34 25.51 2.60 -7.21
CA SER A 34 26.83 3.27 -7.05
C SER A 34 28.01 2.45 -7.60
N ASP A 35 27.88 1.11 -7.65
CA ASP A 35 28.86 0.19 -8.23
C ASP A 35 28.82 0.09 -9.76
N GLY A 36 27.93 0.88 -10.41
CA GLY A 36 27.78 0.89 -11.86
C GLY A 36 26.77 -0.10 -12.43
N TRP A 37 26.18 -0.99 -11.59
CA TRP A 37 25.15 -1.91 -12.04
C TRP A 37 23.89 -1.15 -12.49
N LEU A 38 23.27 -1.64 -13.58
CA LEU A 38 22.11 -1.04 -14.21
C LEU A 38 20.94 -2.02 -14.25
N LEU A 39 19.76 -1.58 -13.81
CA LEU A 39 18.50 -2.27 -14.01
C LEU A 39 17.69 -1.49 -15.07
N PRO A 40 17.43 -2.07 -16.25
CA PRO A 40 16.59 -1.42 -17.24
C PRO A 40 15.15 -1.30 -16.73
N LEU A 41 14.54 -0.16 -17.01
CA LEU A 41 13.16 0.15 -16.70
C LEU A 41 12.33 0.06 -17.99
N GLU A 42 11.28 -0.71 -17.98
CA GLU A 42 10.50 -1.09 -19.19
C GLU A 42 9.42 -0.04 -19.51
N VAL A 43 9.85 1.19 -19.80
CA VAL A 43 8.97 2.35 -20.01
C VAL A 43 7.93 2.10 -21.10
N GLU A 44 8.35 1.49 -22.22
CA GLU A 44 7.47 1.16 -23.35
C GLU A 44 6.34 0.21 -22.90
N ARG A 45 6.68 -0.82 -22.14
CA ARG A 45 5.70 -1.77 -21.59
C ARG A 45 4.76 -1.08 -20.60
N TRP A 46 5.29 -0.21 -19.74
CA TRP A 46 4.46 0.53 -18.80
C TRP A 46 3.48 1.48 -19.48
N CYS A 47 3.89 2.07 -20.61
CA CYS A 47 3.06 2.99 -21.40
C CYS A 47 2.13 2.30 -22.39
N ALA A 48 2.28 0.99 -22.58
CA ALA A 48 1.39 0.16 -23.41
C ALA A 48 0.16 -0.31 -22.62
N GLY A 49 -0.72 -1.05 -23.27
CA GLY A 49 -1.82 -1.75 -22.60
C GLY A 49 -1.32 -2.95 -21.79
N PRO A 50 -2.16 -3.49 -20.87
CA PRO A 50 -1.78 -4.65 -20.06
C PRO A 50 -1.42 -5.86 -20.93
N ASP A 51 -0.29 -6.50 -20.66
CA ASP A 51 0.14 -7.74 -21.28
C ASP A 51 -0.55 -8.99 -20.70
N ALA A 52 -0.14 -10.19 -21.08
CA ALA A 52 -0.71 -11.45 -20.60
C ALA A 52 -0.45 -11.65 -19.09
N ALA A 53 0.74 -11.27 -18.62
CA ALA A 53 1.13 -11.37 -17.22
C ALA A 53 0.35 -10.37 -16.35
N ASP A 54 0.21 -9.12 -16.80
CA ASP A 54 -0.64 -8.12 -16.16
C ASP A 54 -2.08 -8.61 -16.05
N ARG A 55 -2.64 -9.12 -17.17
CA ARG A 55 -4.01 -9.67 -17.17
C ARG A 55 -4.17 -10.85 -16.23
N SER A 56 -3.13 -11.67 -16.03
CA SER A 56 -3.16 -12.78 -15.08
C SER A 56 -3.31 -12.28 -13.63
N ALA A 57 -2.59 -11.21 -13.25
CA ALA A 57 -2.72 -10.56 -11.95
C ALA A 57 -4.08 -9.86 -11.79
N LEU A 58 -4.53 -9.10 -12.81
CA LEU A 58 -5.80 -8.39 -12.76
C LEU A 58 -7.03 -9.32 -12.62
N ARG A 59 -6.99 -10.55 -13.16
CA ARG A 59 -8.06 -11.55 -12.97
C ARG A 59 -8.18 -12.01 -11.51
N ARG A 60 -7.10 -11.96 -10.73
CA ARG A 60 -7.04 -12.35 -9.32
C ARG A 60 -7.44 -11.24 -8.36
N CYS A 61 -7.57 -10.01 -8.85
CA CYS A 61 -8.01 -8.90 -8.02
C CYS A 61 -9.42 -9.12 -7.46
N GLU A 62 -9.63 -8.77 -6.22
CA GLU A 62 -10.91 -8.82 -5.52
C GLU A 62 -11.29 -7.41 -5.02
N GLY A 63 -12.58 -7.08 -5.03
CA GLY A 63 -13.08 -5.79 -4.53
C GLY A 63 -12.45 -4.56 -5.21
N ALA A 64 -12.33 -3.48 -4.46
CA ALA A 64 -11.64 -2.27 -4.90
C ALA A 64 -10.11 -2.48 -4.90
N VAL A 65 -9.42 -1.94 -5.90
CA VAL A 65 -7.98 -2.17 -6.13
C VAL A 65 -7.17 -0.90 -5.90
N LEU A 66 -6.09 -1.03 -5.13
CA LEU A 66 -5.07 0.00 -4.97
C LEU A 66 -3.81 -0.42 -5.71
N ASP A 67 -3.39 0.35 -6.70
CA ASP A 67 -2.15 0.12 -7.47
C ASP A 67 -1.03 1.00 -6.90
N ILE A 68 -0.06 0.38 -6.22
CA ILE A 68 1.02 1.07 -5.51
C ILE A 68 2.22 1.24 -6.44
N GLY A 69 2.58 2.51 -6.74
CA GLY A 69 3.55 2.84 -7.78
C GLY A 69 2.97 2.61 -9.17
N CYS A 70 1.78 3.15 -9.43
CA CYS A 70 0.99 2.85 -10.63
C CYS A 70 1.65 3.29 -11.95
N GLY A 71 2.69 4.12 -11.89
CA GLY A 71 3.36 4.66 -13.07
C GLY A 71 2.38 5.35 -14.03
N PRO A 72 2.46 5.09 -15.35
CA PRO A 72 1.56 5.69 -16.34
C PRO A 72 0.12 5.12 -16.32
N GLY A 73 -0.20 4.22 -15.37
CA GLY A 73 -1.57 3.82 -15.03
C GLY A 73 -2.20 2.73 -15.90
N ARG A 74 -1.40 1.92 -16.63
CA ARG A 74 -1.95 0.87 -17.51
C ARG A 74 -2.89 -0.10 -16.80
N LEU A 75 -2.58 -0.46 -15.53
CA LEU A 75 -3.40 -1.39 -14.74
C LEU A 75 -4.66 -0.71 -14.23
N VAL A 76 -4.54 0.52 -13.74
CA VAL A 76 -5.67 1.32 -13.25
C VAL A 76 -6.68 1.57 -14.38
N ALA A 77 -6.21 2.00 -15.55
CA ALA A 77 -7.06 2.22 -16.72
C ALA A 77 -7.76 0.92 -17.16
N ALA A 78 -7.05 -0.21 -17.17
CA ALA A 78 -7.62 -1.50 -17.53
C ALA A 78 -8.67 -2.01 -16.54
N LEU A 79 -8.55 -1.70 -15.25
CA LEU A 79 -9.55 -2.00 -14.23
C LEU A 79 -10.76 -1.08 -14.39
N ALA A 80 -10.54 0.22 -14.59
CA ALA A 80 -11.61 1.20 -14.81
C ALA A 80 -12.45 0.86 -16.05
N ALA A 81 -11.81 0.47 -17.16
CA ALA A 81 -12.49 0.03 -18.38
C ALA A 81 -13.39 -1.21 -18.18
N ARG A 82 -13.17 -1.97 -17.10
CA ARG A 82 -14.01 -3.13 -16.71
C ARG A 82 -15.04 -2.78 -15.62
N GLY A 83 -15.24 -1.49 -15.35
CA GLY A 83 -16.14 -1.01 -14.30
C GLY A 83 -15.69 -1.34 -12.87
N ARG A 84 -14.39 -1.65 -12.67
CA ARG A 84 -13.85 -1.94 -11.33
C ARG A 84 -13.33 -0.67 -10.69
N ARG A 85 -13.65 -0.48 -9.41
CA ARG A 85 -13.09 0.60 -8.62
C ARG A 85 -11.58 0.37 -8.45
N ALA A 86 -10.77 1.29 -8.98
CA ALA A 86 -9.33 1.25 -8.87
C ALA A 86 -8.78 2.65 -8.59
N LEU A 87 -7.72 2.73 -7.79
CA LEU A 87 -6.96 3.92 -7.51
C LEU A 87 -5.48 3.61 -7.66
N GLY A 88 -4.77 4.41 -8.45
CA GLY A 88 -3.32 4.41 -8.48
C GLY A 88 -2.74 5.41 -7.50
N ILE A 89 -1.57 5.11 -6.96
CA ILE A 89 -0.74 6.09 -6.26
C ILE A 89 0.66 6.06 -6.83
N ASP A 90 1.25 7.24 -7.01
CA ASP A 90 2.62 7.40 -7.47
C ASP A 90 3.22 8.69 -6.90
N VAL A 91 4.52 8.71 -6.70
CA VAL A 91 5.26 9.90 -6.23
C VAL A 91 5.70 10.81 -7.37
N SER A 92 5.45 10.43 -8.62
CA SER A 92 5.71 11.22 -9.81
C SER A 92 4.45 11.95 -10.28
N PRO A 93 4.43 13.30 -10.31
CA PRO A 93 3.32 14.05 -10.88
C PRO A 93 3.07 13.71 -12.36
N ALA A 94 4.13 13.39 -13.11
CA ALA A 94 4.02 13.01 -14.52
C ALA A 94 3.31 11.66 -14.70
N ALA A 95 3.57 10.67 -13.80
CA ALA A 95 2.88 9.40 -13.76
C ALA A 95 1.38 9.59 -13.48
N VAL A 96 1.04 10.37 -12.46
CA VAL A 96 -0.35 10.69 -12.10
C VAL A 96 -1.09 11.37 -13.24
N ALA A 97 -0.48 12.40 -13.85
CA ALA A 97 -1.08 13.10 -14.98
C ALA A 97 -1.34 12.17 -16.18
N ARG A 98 -0.40 11.26 -16.47
CA ARG A 98 -0.57 10.29 -17.56
C ARG A 98 -1.66 9.26 -17.23
N THR A 99 -1.73 8.78 -16.00
CA THR A 99 -2.82 7.89 -15.54
C THR A 99 -4.18 8.54 -15.76
N ALA A 100 -4.34 9.82 -15.39
CA ALA A 100 -5.58 10.55 -15.62
C ALA A 100 -5.90 10.69 -17.12
N ALA A 101 -4.89 10.97 -17.96
CA ALA A 101 -5.06 11.09 -19.41
C ALA A 101 -5.47 9.76 -20.08
N THR A 102 -5.19 8.61 -19.48
CA THR A 102 -5.60 7.28 -19.97
C THR A 102 -6.92 6.78 -19.38
N GLY A 103 -7.65 7.63 -18.63
CA GLY A 103 -8.95 7.30 -18.05
C GLY A 103 -8.87 6.58 -16.70
N GLY A 104 -7.68 6.52 -16.09
CA GLY A 104 -7.49 6.02 -14.73
C GLY A 104 -7.62 7.13 -13.69
N THR A 105 -7.78 6.74 -12.42
CA THR A 105 -7.73 7.67 -11.28
C THR A 105 -6.46 7.41 -10.50
N ALA A 106 -5.65 8.45 -10.26
CA ALA A 106 -4.44 8.35 -9.47
C ALA A 106 -4.24 9.56 -8.55
N LEU A 107 -3.50 9.36 -7.46
CA LEU A 107 -3.10 10.40 -6.51
C LEU A 107 -1.57 10.51 -6.47
N HIS A 108 -1.10 11.74 -6.43
CA HIS A 108 0.30 12.05 -6.15
C HIS A 108 0.56 11.86 -4.65
N ARG A 109 0.93 10.64 -4.26
CA ARG A 109 1.13 10.23 -2.86
C ARG A 109 2.16 9.13 -2.75
N SER A 110 2.95 9.16 -1.67
CA SER A 110 3.71 8.02 -1.23
C SER A 110 2.79 6.97 -0.60
N VAL A 111 3.13 5.69 -0.73
CA VAL A 111 2.44 4.61 -0.02
C VAL A 111 2.52 4.77 1.50
N PHE A 112 3.55 5.46 2.00
CA PHE A 112 3.75 5.71 3.43
C PHE A 112 3.00 6.93 3.97
N ASP A 113 2.40 7.74 3.08
CA ASP A 113 1.51 8.84 3.47
C ASP A 113 0.11 8.31 3.82
N PRO A 114 -0.74 9.12 4.51
CA PRO A 114 -2.15 8.81 4.65
C PRO A 114 -2.85 8.70 3.29
N LEU A 115 -3.60 7.61 3.10
CA LEU A 115 -4.30 7.29 1.86
C LEU A 115 -5.82 7.17 2.10
N PRO A 116 -6.64 7.43 1.07
CA PRO A 116 -8.07 7.20 1.19
C PRO A 116 -8.39 5.72 1.37
N ASP A 117 -9.49 5.44 2.08
CA ASP A 117 -10.03 4.08 2.26
C ASP A 117 -9.04 3.06 2.89
N GLU A 118 -8.11 3.50 3.72
CA GLU A 118 -7.22 2.59 4.45
C GLU A 118 -8.03 1.51 5.19
N GLY A 119 -7.54 0.28 5.15
CA GLY A 119 -8.21 -0.88 5.73
C GLY A 119 -9.45 -1.38 4.97
N ARG A 120 -9.75 -0.81 3.79
CA ARG A 120 -10.95 -1.16 2.99
C ARG A 120 -10.64 -1.65 1.57
N TRP A 121 -9.38 -1.55 1.12
CA TRP A 121 -8.99 -2.06 -0.18
C TRP A 121 -9.13 -3.58 -0.23
N GLY A 122 -9.82 -4.09 -1.25
CA GLY A 122 -9.98 -5.53 -1.46
C GLY A 122 -8.68 -6.16 -1.96
N THR A 123 -7.94 -5.43 -2.81
CA THR A 123 -6.65 -5.84 -3.34
C THR A 123 -5.70 -4.65 -3.40
N ALA A 124 -4.43 -4.88 -3.04
CA ALA A 124 -3.33 -3.99 -3.38
C ALA A 124 -2.37 -4.68 -4.35
N LEU A 125 -1.74 -3.90 -5.25
CA LEU A 125 -0.79 -4.36 -6.25
C LEU A 125 0.60 -3.79 -5.96
N LEU A 126 1.62 -4.64 -6.03
CA LEU A 126 3.04 -4.31 -6.04
C LEU A 126 3.67 -5.01 -7.24
N LEU A 127 3.43 -4.50 -8.45
CA LEU A 127 3.92 -5.07 -9.70
C LEU A 127 5.14 -4.29 -10.21
N ASP A 128 5.81 -4.79 -11.25
CA ASP A 128 6.95 -4.13 -11.89
C ASP A 128 8.14 -3.86 -10.95
N GLY A 129 8.34 -4.74 -9.96
CA GLY A 129 9.41 -4.58 -8.96
C GLY A 129 9.06 -3.61 -7.82
N ASN A 130 7.81 -3.13 -7.72
CA ASN A 130 7.37 -2.17 -6.70
C ASN A 130 7.46 -2.69 -5.26
N ILE A 131 7.70 -3.99 -5.04
CA ILE A 131 8.11 -4.52 -3.73
C ILE A 131 9.40 -3.86 -3.22
N GLY A 132 10.15 -3.21 -4.10
CA GLY A 132 11.37 -2.45 -3.78
C GLY A 132 11.14 -1.06 -3.22
N ILE A 133 9.93 -0.51 -3.26
CA ILE A 133 9.61 0.85 -2.83
C ILE A 133 10.03 1.07 -1.37
N GLY A 134 10.80 2.14 -1.13
CA GLY A 134 11.30 2.51 0.19
C GLY A 134 12.50 1.67 0.67
N GLY A 135 12.96 0.67 -0.10
CA GLY A 135 14.16 -0.13 0.20
C GLY A 135 14.00 -1.09 1.37
N ASP A 136 12.83 -1.15 2.02
CA ASP A 136 12.52 -2.09 3.09
C ASP A 136 11.23 -2.87 2.80
N PRO A 137 11.34 -4.10 2.28
CA PRO A 137 10.19 -4.95 1.98
C PRO A 137 9.30 -5.24 3.20
N CYS A 138 9.88 -5.36 4.40
CA CYS A 138 9.10 -5.60 5.61
C CYS A 138 8.23 -4.39 5.98
N ALA A 139 8.79 -3.18 5.92
CA ALA A 139 8.04 -1.95 6.16
C ALA A 139 6.92 -1.76 5.13
N LEU A 140 7.19 -2.03 3.84
CA LEU A 140 6.20 -1.93 2.78
C LEU A 140 5.08 -2.98 2.93
N LEU A 141 5.40 -4.22 3.29
CA LEU A 141 4.42 -5.27 3.55
C LEU A 141 3.57 -4.95 4.78
N ALA A 142 4.17 -4.43 5.86
CA ALA A 142 3.44 -3.98 7.04
C ALA A 142 2.47 -2.85 6.69
N ARG A 143 2.94 -1.84 5.93
CA ARG A 143 2.09 -0.75 5.45
C ARG A 143 0.96 -1.25 4.54
N SER A 144 1.25 -2.15 3.63
CA SER A 144 0.23 -2.76 2.75
C SER A 144 -0.86 -3.48 3.56
N ALA A 145 -0.51 -4.07 4.71
CA ALA A 145 -1.47 -4.71 5.60
C ALA A 145 -2.43 -3.72 6.28
N GLU A 146 -2.03 -2.47 6.47
CA GLU A 146 -2.91 -1.40 6.97
C GLU A 146 -3.89 -0.92 5.89
N LEU A 147 -3.46 -0.94 4.63
CA LEU A 147 -4.24 -0.46 3.49
C LEU A 147 -5.36 -1.42 3.08
N VAL A 148 -5.11 -2.74 3.10
CA VAL A 148 -6.11 -3.72 2.69
C VAL A 148 -7.05 -4.12 3.83
N GLY A 149 -8.25 -4.54 3.47
CA GLY A 149 -9.23 -5.08 4.43
C GLY A 149 -8.73 -6.34 5.16
N ARG A 150 -9.46 -6.78 6.18
CA ARG A 150 -9.08 -7.96 7.00
C ARG A 150 -8.88 -9.24 6.20
N SER A 151 -9.59 -9.43 5.09
CA SER A 151 -9.43 -10.53 4.14
C SER A 151 -8.77 -10.08 2.84
N GLY A 152 -8.16 -8.88 2.84
CA GLY A 152 -7.60 -8.28 1.65
C GLY A 152 -6.45 -9.08 1.05
N LEU A 153 -6.27 -8.89 -0.24
CA LEU A 153 -5.26 -9.55 -1.07
C LEU A 153 -4.15 -8.57 -1.40
N LEU A 154 -2.91 -9.03 -1.37
CA LEU A 154 -1.77 -8.32 -1.91
C LEU A 154 -1.15 -9.18 -3.03
N LEU A 155 -1.11 -8.64 -4.24
CA LEU A 155 -0.46 -9.28 -5.37
C LEU A 155 0.91 -8.65 -5.57
N VAL A 156 1.95 -9.47 -5.51
CA VAL A 156 3.34 -9.02 -5.59
C VAL A 156 4.01 -9.69 -6.77
N GLU A 157 4.64 -8.90 -7.62
CA GLU A 157 5.60 -9.39 -8.60
C GLU A 157 6.99 -9.41 -8.00
N THR A 158 7.69 -10.55 -8.14
CA THR A 158 9.04 -10.78 -7.66
C THR A 158 10.02 -10.89 -8.81
N THR A 159 11.29 -10.62 -8.54
CA THR A 159 12.33 -10.99 -9.53
C THR A 159 12.43 -12.52 -9.63
N PRO A 160 12.68 -13.07 -10.83
CA PRO A 160 12.88 -14.52 -10.99
C PRO A 160 14.16 -15.04 -10.31
N ALA A 161 15.14 -14.17 -10.05
CA ALA A 161 16.35 -14.53 -9.32
C ALA A 161 16.08 -14.70 -7.82
N ASP A 162 16.69 -15.71 -7.20
CA ASP A 162 16.65 -15.85 -5.73
C ASP A 162 17.60 -14.85 -5.09
N LEU A 163 17.07 -13.69 -4.73
CA LEU A 163 17.84 -12.60 -4.09
C LEU A 163 16.99 -11.82 -3.08
N ASP A 164 17.70 -11.15 -2.17
CA ASP A 164 17.14 -10.27 -1.13
C ASP A 164 18.09 -9.09 -0.95
N GLU A 165 17.96 -8.10 -1.79
CA GLU A 165 18.89 -6.96 -1.85
C GLU A 165 18.23 -5.67 -1.41
N ARG A 166 18.98 -4.86 -0.63
CA ARG A 166 18.64 -3.47 -0.31
C ARG A 166 19.78 -2.59 -0.81
N VAL A 167 19.46 -1.66 -1.69
CA VAL A 167 20.45 -0.88 -2.43
C VAL A 167 20.05 0.59 -2.51
N GLN A 168 21.04 1.44 -2.77
CA GLN A 168 20.82 2.83 -3.17
C GLN A 168 20.91 2.92 -4.69
N VAL A 169 19.90 3.51 -5.32
CA VAL A 169 19.82 3.64 -6.77
C VAL A 169 19.47 5.07 -7.19
N ARG A 170 19.74 5.39 -8.45
CA ARG A 170 19.34 6.66 -9.10
C ARG A 170 18.65 6.33 -10.40
N VAL A 171 17.71 7.20 -10.82
CA VAL A 171 17.14 7.12 -12.17
C VAL A 171 18.11 7.76 -13.15
N GLU A 172 18.47 7.04 -14.22
CA GLU A 172 19.41 7.51 -15.25
C GLU A 172 18.90 7.18 -16.66
N ARG A 173 19.12 8.09 -17.61
CA ARG A 173 18.93 7.82 -19.04
C ARG A 173 20.20 7.22 -19.65
N GLY A 174 20.03 6.23 -20.51
CA GLY A 174 21.09 5.46 -21.10
C GLY A 174 21.84 6.14 -22.24
N CYS A 175 22.38 7.33 -22.04
CA CYS A 175 23.36 7.90 -22.95
C CYS A 175 24.71 8.00 -22.24
N PRO A 176 25.75 7.20 -22.62
CA PRO A 176 27.11 7.44 -22.17
C PRO A 176 27.55 8.83 -22.65
N GLY A 177 27.85 9.73 -21.73
CA GLY A 177 28.34 11.09 -22.04
C GLY A 177 27.34 12.23 -22.03
N GLY A 178 26.07 11.99 -21.76
CA GLY A 178 25.09 13.05 -21.57
C GLY A 178 25.30 13.75 -20.23
N SER A 179 25.75 15.00 -20.26
CA SER A 179 25.94 15.88 -19.10
C SER A 179 24.59 16.31 -18.53
N ARG A 180 23.96 15.44 -17.72
CA ARG A 180 22.85 15.87 -16.84
C ARG A 180 23.17 15.40 -15.43
N THR A 181 22.93 16.28 -14.46
CA THR A 181 23.12 15.98 -13.04
C THR A 181 22.36 14.70 -12.67
N PRO A 182 23.02 13.66 -12.16
CA PRO A 182 22.31 12.45 -11.73
C PRO A 182 21.29 12.81 -10.68
N GLY A 183 20.11 12.19 -10.73
CA GLY A 183 19.08 12.33 -9.70
C GLY A 183 19.64 11.94 -8.31
N GLU A 184 18.99 12.44 -7.26
CA GLU A 184 19.33 12.05 -5.88
C GLU A 184 19.18 10.54 -5.69
N PRO A 185 20.09 9.88 -4.97
CA PRO A 185 19.96 8.46 -4.67
C PRO A 185 18.79 8.21 -3.73
N PHE A 186 18.09 7.10 -3.93
CA PHE A 186 17.00 6.66 -3.06
C PHE A 186 17.09 5.15 -2.78
N PRO A 187 16.54 4.71 -1.64
CA PRO A 187 16.55 3.30 -1.27
C PRO A 187 15.59 2.49 -2.14
N TRP A 188 16.06 1.34 -2.58
CA TRP A 188 15.30 0.37 -3.36
C TRP A 188 15.62 -1.05 -2.91
N ALA A 189 14.65 -1.97 -2.99
CA ALA A 189 14.91 -3.38 -2.75
C ALA A 189 14.65 -4.21 -4.01
N ARG A 190 15.34 -5.35 -4.11
CA ARG A 190 15.06 -6.40 -5.11
C ARG A 190 14.82 -7.69 -4.38
N VAL A 191 13.68 -8.31 -4.63
CA VAL A 191 13.20 -9.44 -3.83
C VAL A 191 12.76 -10.56 -4.74
N GLY A 192 13.38 -11.73 -4.59
CA GLY A 192 12.94 -12.98 -5.21
C GLY A 192 11.81 -13.64 -4.40
N THR A 193 11.17 -14.62 -5.01
CA THR A 193 10.02 -15.31 -4.36
C THR A 193 10.37 -15.91 -2.99
N PRO A 194 11.51 -16.62 -2.78
CA PRO A 194 11.83 -17.16 -1.46
C PRO A 194 11.99 -16.09 -0.38
N ALA A 195 12.63 -14.96 -0.73
CA ALA A 195 12.80 -13.84 0.18
C ALA A 195 11.47 -13.18 0.51
N LEU A 196 10.60 -12.94 -0.50
CA LEU A 196 9.26 -12.41 -0.28
C LEU A 196 8.45 -13.27 0.70
N LEU A 197 8.51 -14.60 0.58
CA LEU A 197 7.78 -15.50 1.48
C LEU A 197 8.27 -15.39 2.93
N ARG A 198 9.58 -15.23 3.15
CA ARG A 198 10.15 -14.97 4.49
C ARG A 198 9.66 -13.64 5.06
N HIS A 199 9.75 -12.57 4.29
CA HIS A 199 9.27 -11.23 4.70
C HIS A 199 7.76 -11.21 4.96
N ALA A 200 6.97 -11.87 4.12
CA ALA A 200 5.53 -12.01 4.26
C ALA A 200 5.17 -12.73 5.57
N ALA A 201 5.83 -13.85 5.86
CA ALA A 201 5.62 -14.60 7.11
C ALA A 201 5.92 -13.75 8.35
N ALA A 202 6.98 -12.94 8.32
CA ALA A 202 7.38 -12.04 9.41
C ALA A 202 6.42 -10.87 9.62
N THR A 203 5.70 -10.45 8.58
CA THR A 203 4.81 -9.28 8.59
C THR A 203 3.32 -9.62 8.62
N GLY A 204 2.97 -10.88 8.93
CA GLY A 204 1.59 -11.30 9.13
C GLY A 204 0.82 -11.61 7.84
N TRP A 205 1.53 -11.91 6.76
CA TRP A 205 0.96 -12.40 5.52
C TRP A 205 1.12 -13.92 5.37
N THR A 206 0.25 -14.52 4.57
CA THR A 206 0.33 -15.93 4.15
C THR A 206 0.20 -15.99 2.64
N ALA A 207 1.12 -16.67 1.98
CA ALA A 207 1.02 -16.93 0.55
C ALA A 207 -0.14 -17.91 0.30
N VAL A 208 -1.03 -17.55 -0.62
CA VAL A 208 -2.19 -18.36 -1.00
C VAL A 208 -2.08 -18.89 -2.43
N GLU A 209 -1.29 -18.24 -3.28
CA GLU A 209 -1.02 -18.69 -4.64
C GLU A 209 0.34 -18.17 -5.09
N GLN A 210 1.02 -18.96 -5.94
CA GLN A 210 2.21 -18.55 -6.65
C GLN A 210 2.04 -18.98 -8.10
N TRP A 211 2.39 -18.10 -9.04
CA TRP A 211 2.34 -18.42 -10.46
C TRP A 211 3.39 -17.65 -11.24
N SER A 212 3.68 -18.10 -12.43
CA SER A 212 4.52 -17.39 -13.37
C SER A 212 3.88 -17.31 -14.75
N VAL A 213 4.31 -16.35 -15.53
CA VAL A 213 3.87 -16.14 -16.89
C VAL A 213 5.12 -15.88 -17.73
N ALA A 214 5.30 -16.67 -18.77
CA ALA A 214 6.37 -16.46 -19.74
C ALA A 214 6.21 -15.09 -20.41
N GLY A 215 7.31 -14.34 -20.50
CA GLY A 215 7.36 -13.10 -21.27
C GLY A 215 7.19 -13.36 -22.78
N PRO A 216 6.83 -12.32 -23.55
CA PRO A 216 6.74 -12.45 -25.00
C PRO A 216 8.11 -12.82 -25.57
N PRO A 217 8.17 -13.75 -26.55
CA PRO A 217 9.43 -14.33 -27.08
C PRO A 217 10.30 -13.32 -27.82
N ASP A 218 9.78 -12.17 -28.18
CA ASP A 218 10.42 -11.14 -29.02
C ASP A 218 11.12 -10.01 -28.23
N GLN A 219 10.95 -9.95 -26.90
CA GLN A 219 11.48 -8.83 -26.10
C GLN A 219 12.79 -9.12 -25.35
N SER A 220 13.28 -10.36 -25.34
CA SER A 220 14.61 -10.73 -24.82
C SER A 220 14.98 -12.15 -25.28
N PRO A 221 16.27 -12.45 -25.54
CA PRO A 221 16.72 -13.82 -25.74
C PRO A 221 16.51 -14.60 -24.43
N GLY A 222 15.41 -15.38 -24.38
CA GLY A 222 15.03 -16.15 -23.21
C GLY A 222 13.83 -15.63 -22.43
N GLY A 223 12.91 -14.87 -23.06
CA GLY A 223 11.65 -14.31 -22.55
C GLY A 223 11.54 -14.33 -21.01
N ALA A 224 11.95 -13.26 -20.33
CA ALA A 224 12.03 -13.27 -18.87
C ALA A 224 10.68 -13.66 -18.26
N GLU A 225 10.65 -14.78 -17.54
CA GLU A 225 9.49 -15.23 -16.80
C GLU A 225 9.15 -14.20 -15.72
N ARG A 226 7.89 -13.77 -15.66
CA ARG A 226 7.39 -12.89 -14.62
C ARG A 226 6.75 -13.73 -13.51
N CYS A 227 7.26 -13.59 -12.29
CA CYS A 227 6.87 -14.38 -11.13
C CYS A 227 5.98 -13.56 -10.20
N PHE A 228 4.92 -14.17 -9.70
CA PHE A 228 3.92 -13.51 -8.87
C PHE A 228 3.58 -14.34 -7.63
N VAL A 229 3.25 -13.64 -6.56
CA VAL A 229 2.73 -14.23 -5.32
C VAL A 229 1.48 -13.49 -4.89
N ALA A 230 0.42 -14.22 -4.58
CA ALA A 230 -0.75 -13.71 -3.90
C ALA A 230 -0.63 -13.94 -2.41
N LEU A 231 -0.72 -12.87 -1.63
CA LEU A 231 -0.62 -12.87 -0.18
C LEU A 231 -1.95 -12.46 0.44
N ARG A 232 -2.39 -13.18 1.48
CA ARG A 232 -3.52 -12.77 2.33
C ARG A 232 -3.06 -12.45 3.73
N ARG A 233 -3.72 -11.47 4.36
CA ARG A 233 -3.49 -11.18 5.77
C ARG A 233 -3.85 -12.40 6.62
N ARG A 234 -2.97 -12.74 7.56
CA ARG A 234 -3.33 -13.72 8.60
C ARG A 234 -4.51 -13.20 9.39
N ARG A 235 -5.53 -14.02 9.56
CA ARG A 235 -6.58 -13.74 10.52
C ARG A 235 -5.97 -13.84 11.90
N THR A 236 -5.70 -12.72 12.56
CA THR A 236 -5.47 -12.76 14.01
C THR A 236 -6.73 -13.35 14.64
N ALA A 237 -6.61 -14.50 15.30
CA ALA A 237 -7.70 -15.02 16.10
C ALA A 237 -8.14 -13.89 17.07
N PRO A 238 -9.45 -13.67 17.26
CA PRO A 238 -9.89 -12.70 18.24
C PRO A 238 -9.26 -13.09 19.58
N VAL A 239 -8.54 -12.15 20.21
CA VAL A 239 -8.05 -12.32 21.57
C VAL A 239 -9.29 -12.64 22.40
N PRO A 240 -9.36 -13.83 23.07
CA PRO A 240 -10.51 -14.16 23.89
C PRO A 240 -10.65 -13.04 24.92
N ALA A 241 -11.82 -12.38 24.95
CA ALA A 241 -12.13 -11.37 25.94
C ALA A 241 -11.82 -11.97 27.31
N ARG A 242 -10.86 -11.37 28.04
CA ARG A 242 -10.61 -11.75 29.43
C ARG A 242 -11.98 -11.65 30.13
N ARG A 243 -12.55 -12.80 30.49
CA ARG A 243 -13.70 -12.84 31.37
C ARG A 243 -13.31 -12.04 32.63
N ALA A 244 -13.95 -10.88 32.82
CA ALA A 244 -13.87 -10.18 34.06
C ALA A 244 -14.31 -11.17 35.16
N ALA A 245 -13.38 -11.55 36.02
CA ALA A 245 -13.69 -12.35 37.18
C ALA A 245 -14.63 -11.50 38.04
N ALA A 246 -15.90 -11.90 38.11
CA ALA A 246 -16.86 -11.30 39.01
C ALA A 246 -16.39 -11.60 40.43
N VAL A 247 -15.84 -10.58 41.09
CA VAL A 247 -15.58 -10.59 42.49
C VAL A 247 -16.95 -10.57 43.19
N ARG A 248 -17.37 -11.77 43.65
CA ARG A 248 -18.54 -11.90 44.53
C ARG A 248 -18.13 -11.33 45.86
N HIS A 249 -18.61 -10.14 46.19
CA HIS A 249 -18.59 -9.62 47.56
C HIS A 249 -19.66 -10.36 48.35
N SER A 250 -19.24 -11.25 49.21
CA SER A 250 -20.09 -11.84 50.24
C SER A 250 -20.31 -10.77 51.29
N SER A 251 -21.51 -10.19 51.27
CA SER A 251 -21.97 -9.35 52.36
C SER A 251 -22.42 -10.23 53.55
N HIS A 252 -21.64 -10.27 54.59
CA HIS A 252 -22.07 -10.78 55.90
C HIS A 252 -23.00 -9.74 56.51
N THR A 253 -24.26 -10.10 56.71
CA THR A 253 -25.22 -9.41 57.54
C THR A 253 -24.84 -9.63 59.01
N ALA A 254 -24.62 -8.55 59.73
CA ALA A 254 -24.72 -8.50 61.19
C ALA A 254 -25.83 -7.52 61.56
N GLU A 255 -26.86 -8.11 62.12
CA GLU A 255 -28.01 -7.49 62.75
C GLU A 255 -27.57 -6.81 64.07
N SER A 256 -27.93 -5.57 64.31
CA SER A 256 -28.23 -5.14 65.68
C SER A 256 -29.10 -3.87 65.69
N ALA A 257 -30.11 -3.95 66.49
CA ALA A 257 -31.19 -3.01 66.73
C ALA A 257 -30.74 -1.73 67.42
N ASN A 258 -31.35 -0.58 67.20
CA ASN A 258 -32.21 0.05 68.17
C ASN A 258 -32.60 1.49 67.76
N SER A 259 -33.88 1.73 67.85
CA SER A 259 -34.64 2.80 68.51
C SER A 259 -34.51 4.27 68.04
N ALA A 260 -35.65 4.74 67.66
CA ALA A 260 -36.40 5.97 68.11
C ALA A 260 -36.07 7.35 67.50
N ALA A 261 -37.06 7.83 66.86
CA ALA A 261 -37.89 8.98 67.12
C ALA A 261 -37.62 10.30 66.39
N VAL A 262 -38.68 10.72 65.78
CA VAL A 262 -39.37 12.04 65.82
C VAL A 262 -38.95 13.16 64.86
N SER A 263 -39.87 13.39 63.94
CA SER A 263 -40.71 14.61 63.79
C SER A 263 -40.30 15.69 62.79
N SER A 264 -41.23 15.89 61.88
CA SER A 264 -41.83 17.14 61.40
C SER A 264 -41.08 17.99 60.37
N SER A 265 -41.72 18.09 59.20
CA SER A 265 -42.62 19.19 58.75
C SER A 265 -41.83 20.26 57.96
N GLN A 266 -42.13 20.57 56.82
CA GLN A 266 -43.11 21.36 56.08
C GLN A 266 -42.63 21.74 54.68
N ARG A 267 -43.40 21.47 53.69
CA ARG A 267 -44.14 22.35 52.74
C ARG A 267 -43.35 23.53 52.11
N GLY A 268 -43.49 23.57 50.81
CA GLY A 268 -43.34 24.80 50.04
C GLY A 268 -43.19 24.56 48.54
N ARG A 269 -44.26 24.42 47.87
CA ARG A 269 -44.70 24.73 46.52
C ARG A 269 -43.99 25.93 45.90
N ASN A 270 -43.63 25.88 44.62
CA ASN A 270 -44.34 26.56 43.50
C ASN A 270 -43.57 26.47 42.20
N THR A 271 -44.21 25.99 41.20
CA THR A 271 -44.03 26.32 39.77
C THR A 271 -44.74 27.67 39.51
N PRO A 272 -44.75 28.33 38.33
CA PRO A 272 -44.44 27.83 36.97
C PRO A 272 -43.86 28.90 36.00
N ALA A 273 -43.60 28.44 34.78
CA ALA A 273 -43.86 29.05 33.45
C ALA A 273 -42.97 30.16 32.89
N GLY A 274 -42.64 30.00 31.61
CA GLY A 274 -42.29 31.07 30.70
C GLY A 274 -41.46 30.69 29.47
N ARG A 275 -42.11 30.10 28.49
CA ARG A 275 -41.74 30.34 27.07
C ARG A 275 -42.40 31.68 26.67
N PRO A 276 -42.03 32.37 25.55
CA PRO A 276 -41.79 31.88 24.21
C PRO A 276 -40.86 32.74 23.29
N VAL A 277 -40.54 32.15 22.12
CA VAL A 277 -40.70 32.66 20.71
C VAL A 277 -39.69 33.68 20.17
N ALA A 278 -38.94 33.25 19.15
CA ALA A 278 -38.94 33.54 17.71
C ALA A 278 -38.06 34.68 17.18
N ALA A 279 -37.44 34.29 16.09
CA ALA A 279 -37.25 34.97 14.80
C ALA A 279 -36.16 36.08 14.68
N SER A 280 -35.19 35.85 13.92
CA SER A 280 -34.97 36.30 12.54
C SER A 280 -33.75 35.58 11.98
#